data_b866c2b1cefc3594a4bea09f4acb5a07
#
_entry.id   b866c2b1cefc3594a4bea09f4acb5a07
#
_cell.length_a   1.000
_cell.length_b   1.000
_cell.length_c   1.000
_cell.angle_alpha   90.00
_cell.angle_beta   90.00
_cell.angle_gamma   90.00
#
_symmetry.space_group_name_H-M   'P 1'
#
loop_
_entity.id
_entity.type
_entity.pdbx_description
1 polymer ?
#
loop_
_entity_poly.entity_id
_entity_poly.type
_entity_poly.pdbx_seq_one_letter_code
_entity_poly.pdbx_strand_id
1 'polypeptide(L)'
;HIVNIDDIIAGKKPITDLGVKALDDHTFEVTLSEPVPYFYKLLVHSSVSPVPRAAVEKFGEKWTQPANIITNGAYKLKDWVVNERIVLERNTNYWDNAKTVINQVTYLPISSEVTDVNRYRSGEIDMTYNNMPIELFQKLKKEIPNEVHVDPYLCTYYYEINNQKAPFNDVRVRTALKLALDRDIIVN
;
A
#
# COMPACT_ATOMS: atom_id res chain seq x y z
N HIS A 1 -1.49 -15.39 11.26
CA HIS A 1 -2.82 -15.65 11.85
C HIS A 1 -3.62 -16.75 11.11
N ILE A 2 -3.30 -17.07 9.85
CA ILE A 2 -3.98 -18.16 9.12
C ILE A 2 -3.35 -19.49 9.53
N VAL A 3 -4.16 -20.53 9.76
CA VAL A 3 -3.69 -21.86 10.13
C VAL A 3 -2.65 -22.38 9.15
N ASN A 4 -1.57 -22.95 9.66
CA ASN A 4 -0.43 -23.56 8.95
C ASN A 4 0.46 -22.59 8.15
N ILE A 5 0.23 -21.27 8.16
CA ILE A 5 1.02 -20.35 7.33
C ILE A 5 2.52 -20.39 7.65
N ASP A 6 2.89 -20.44 8.94
CA ASP A 6 4.30 -20.44 9.37
C ASP A 6 5.01 -21.74 8.98
N ASP A 7 4.32 -22.89 9.08
CA ASP A 7 4.86 -24.19 8.67
C ASP A 7 5.03 -24.27 7.15
N ILE A 8 4.14 -23.65 6.40
CA ILE A 8 4.23 -23.59 4.91
C ILE A 8 5.39 -22.69 4.50
N ILE A 9 5.54 -21.51 5.11
CA ILE A 9 6.68 -20.62 4.85
C ILE A 9 8.00 -21.28 5.21
N ALA A 10 8.04 -22.09 6.29
CA ALA A 10 9.20 -22.87 6.68
C ALA A 10 9.44 -24.12 5.83
N GLY A 11 8.63 -24.39 4.84
CA GLY A 11 8.72 -25.57 3.97
C GLY A 11 8.36 -26.90 4.63
N LYS A 12 7.71 -26.89 5.81
CA LYS A 12 7.33 -28.07 6.57
C LYS A 12 5.99 -28.68 6.12
N LYS A 13 5.16 -27.87 5.48
CA LYS A 13 3.84 -28.28 4.96
C LYS A 13 3.63 -27.81 3.53
N PRO A 14 2.84 -28.52 2.72
CA PRO A 14 2.47 -28.08 1.39
C PRO A 14 1.49 -26.91 1.45
N ILE A 15 1.45 -26.09 0.38
CA ILE A 15 0.55 -24.95 0.26
C ILE A 15 -0.94 -25.32 0.36
N THR A 16 -1.29 -26.55 0.01
CA THR A 16 -2.65 -27.10 0.09
C THR A 16 -3.19 -27.20 1.52
N ASP A 17 -2.30 -27.19 2.52
CA ASP A 17 -2.67 -27.27 3.93
C ASP A 17 -2.96 -25.89 4.55
N LEU A 18 -2.85 -24.81 3.76
CA LEU A 18 -3.17 -23.47 4.22
C LEU A 18 -4.65 -23.41 4.69
N GLY A 19 -4.88 -22.77 5.82
CA GLY A 19 -6.21 -22.63 6.42
C GLY A 19 -7.17 -21.77 5.61
N VAL A 20 -7.23 -21.95 4.27
CA VAL A 20 -8.16 -21.30 3.37
C VAL A 20 -8.84 -22.31 2.47
N LYS A 21 -10.15 -22.17 2.25
CA LYS A 21 -10.91 -23.11 1.47
C LYS A 21 -12.09 -22.44 0.74
N ALA A 22 -12.26 -22.71 -0.53
CA ALA A 22 -13.51 -22.45 -1.23
C ALA A 22 -14.45 -23.65 -0.94
N LEU A 23 -15.54 -23.43 -0.25
CA LEU A 23 -16.55 -24.45 0.07
C LEU A 23 -17.48 -24.70 -1.12
N ASP A 24 -17.78 -23.62 -1.84
CA ASP A 24 -18.57 -23.59 -3.08
C ASP A 24 -18.21 -22.34 -3.88
N ASP A 25 -18.93 -22.05 -4.96
CA ASP A 25 -18.68 -20.92 -5.87
C ASP A 25 -18.88 -19.54 -5.22
N HIS A 26 -19.50 -19.48 -4.05
CA HIS A 26 -19.87 -18.24 -3.37
C HIS A 26 -19.33 -18.16 -1.94
N THR A 27 -18.79 -19.25 -1.40
CA THR A 27 -18.39 -19.36 -0.01
C THR A 27 -16.89 -19.61 0.10
N PHE A 28 -16.17 -18.67 0.69
CA PHE A 28 -14.74 -18.76 1.00
C PHE A 28 -14.53 -18.75 2.50
N GLU A 29 -13.91 -19.80 3.02
CA GLU A 29 -13.62 -19.98 4.44
C GLU A 29 -12.14 -19.71 4.74
N VAL A 30 -11.88 -18.95 5.81
CA VAL A 30 -10.54 -18.74 6.35
C VAL A 30 -10.52 -19.20 7.81
N THR A 31 -9.64 -20.14 8.12
CA THR A 31 -9.43 -20.65 9.48
C THR A 31 -8.23 -19.96 10.10
N LEU A 32 -8.45 -19.29 11.24
CA LEU A 32 -7.41 -18.59 11.99
C LEU A 32 -6.81 -19.49 13.06
N SER A 33 -5.50 -19.34 13.31
CA SER A 33 -4.76 -20.08 14.35
C SER A 33 -5.17 -19.66 15.77
N GLU A 34 -5.72 -18.47 15.91
CA GLU A 34 -6.18 -17.86 17.17
C GLU A 34 -7.29 -16.85 16.89
N PRO A 35 -8.09 -16.46 17.88
CA PRO A 35 -9.09 -15.40 17.73
C PRO A 35 -8.40 -14.05 17.39
N VAL A 36 -8.71 -13.47 16.23
CA VAL A 36 -8.18 -12.15 15.78
C VAL A 36 -9.36 -11.20 15.55
N PRO A 37 -9.78 -10.42 16.55
CA PRO A 37 -10.97 -9.54 16.45
C PRO A 37 -10.88 -8.50 15.33
N TYR A 38 -9.67 -8.12 14.94
CA TYR A 38 -9.39 -7.14 13.89
C TYR A 38 -9.12 -7.78 12.52
N PHE A 39 -9.33 -9.08 12.34
CA PHE A 39 -9.01 -9.78 11.09
C PHE A 39 -9.65 -9.11 9.86
N TYR A 40 -10.90 -8.67 9.95
CA TYR A 40 -11.58 -7.98 8.86
C TYR A 40 -10.86 -6.68 8.43
N LYS A 41 -10.21 -5.99 9.37
CA LYS A 41 -9.41 -4.80 9.04
C LYS A 41 -8.14 -5.13 8.26
N LEU A 42 -7.61 -6.34 8.40
CA LEU A 42 -6.46 -6.81 7.63
C LEU A 42 -6.81 -7.10 6.17
N LEU A 43 -8.08 -7.41 5.87
CA LEU A 43 -8.54 -7.71 4.51
C LEU A 43 -8.52 -6.51 3.56
N VAL A 44 -8.36 -5.29 4.07
CA VAL A 44 -8.19 -4.09 3.23
C VAL A 44 -6.78 -3.98 2.63
N HIS A 45 -5.83 -4.77 3.10
CA HIS A 45 -4.47 -4.76 2.58
C HIS A 45 -4.42 -5.37 1.17
N SER A 46 -3.69 -4.73 0.26
CA SER A 46 -3.62 -5.12 -1.16
C SER A 46 -3.16 -6.55 -1.40
N SER A 47 -2.32 -7.11 -0.52
CA SER A 47 -1.82 -8.50 -0.65
C SER A 47 -2.87 -9.58 -0.44
N VAL A 48 -4.05 -9.24 0.08
CA VAL A 48 -5.19 -10.17 0.23
C VAL A 48 -6.30 -9.91 -0.79
N SER A 49 -6.07 -9.01 -1.74
CA SER A 49 -7.02 -8.77 -2.84
C SER A 49 -7.14 -10.00 -3.73
N PRO A 50 -8.36 -10.36 -4.18
CA PRO A 50 -8.55 -11.49 -5.08
C PRO A 50 -7.88 -11.24 -6.43
N VAL A 51 -7.27 -12.28 -6.99
CA VAL A 51 -6.64 -12.24 -8.32
C VAL A 51 -7.38 -13.16 -9.28
N PRO A 52 -7.59 -12.77 -10.56
CA PRO A 52 -8.32 -13.56 -11.54
C PRO A 52 -7.49 -14.75 -12.02
N ARG A 53 -7.82 -15.97 -11.57
CA ARG A 53 -7.12 -17.21 -11.93
C ARG A 53 -6.86 -17.32 -13.42
N ALA A 54 -7.88 -17.11 -14.25
CA ALA A 54 -7.77 -17.24 -15.70
C ALA A 54 -6.71 -16.30 -16.33
N ALA A 55 -6.55 -15.09 -15.79
CA ALA A 55 -5.52 -14.16 -16.26
C ALA A 55 -4.12 -14.60 -15.79
N VAL A 56 -4.00 -15.04 -14.53
CA VAL A 56 -2.72 -15.54 -13.98
C VAL A 56 -2.25 -16.78 -14.73
N GLU A 57 -3.11 -17.76 -14.95
CA GLU A 57 -2.78 -18.99 -15.67
C GLU A 57 -2.42 -18.74 -17.13
N LYS A 58 -3.11 -17.81 -17.78
CA LYS A 58 -2.89 -17.49 -19.20
C LYS A 58 -1.63 -16.67 -19.45
N PHE A 59 -1.35 -15.69 -18.59
CA PHE A 59 -0.32 -14.68 -18.85
C PHE A 59 0.89 -14.75 -17.92
N GLY A 60 0.87 -15.62 -16.90
CA GLY A 60 1.94 -15.73 -15.90
C GLY A 60 2.23 -14.37 -15.26
N GLU A 61 3.50 -13.99 -15.13
CA GLU A 61 3.93 -12.71 -14.55
C GLU A 61 3.40 -11.48 -15.30
N LYS A 62 3.00 -11.64 -16.57
CA LYS A 62 2.46 -10.53 -17.38
C LYS A 62 0.98 -10.26 -17.13
N TRP A 63 0.33 -10.97 -16.21
CA TRP A 63 -1.09 -10.75 -15.91
C TRP A 63 -1.40 -9.34 -15.39
N THR A 64 -0.41 -8.65 -14.80
CA THR A 64 -0.54 -7.27 -14.28
C THR A 64 -0.37 -6.19 -15.34
N GLN A 65 -0.03 -6.54 -16.59
CA GLN A 65 0.12 -5.56 -17.67
C GLN A 65 -1.23 -4.99 -18.10
N PRO A 66 -1.30 -3.74 -18.60
CA PRO A 66 -2.56 -3.07 -18.98
C PRO A 66 -3.46 -3.90 -19.89
N ALA A 67 -2.89 -4.64 -20.85
CA ALA A 67 -3.65 -5.48 -21.78
C ALA A 67 -4.23 -6.77 -21.14
N ASN A 68 -3.75 -7.19 -19.98
CA ASN A 68 -4.02 -8.50 -19.39
C ASN A 68 -4.74 -8.42 -18.04
N ILE A 69 -4.57 -7.30 -17.33
CA ILE A 69 -5.09 -7.15 -15.96
C ILE A 69 -6.61 -7.09 -15.96
N ILE A 70 -7.20 -7.89 -15.10
CA ILE A 70 -8.63 -7.88 -14.80
C ILE A 70 -8.79 -7.42 -13.35
N THR A 71 -9.70 -6.50 -13.10
CA THR A 71 -9.97 -5.96 -11.77
C THR A 71 -11.45 -5.87 -11.49
N ASN A 72 -11.82 -6.01 -10.22
CA ASN A 72 -13.15 -5.75 -9.68
C ASN A 72 -13.25 -4.38 -8.99
N GLY A 73 -12.20 -3.58 -9.00
CA GLY A 73 -12.17 -2.24 -8.41
C GLY A 73 -12.87 -1.17 -9.24
N ALA A 74 -12.96 0.04 -8.66
CA ALA A 74 -13.62 1.19 -9.28
C ALA A 74 -12.91 1.69 -10.56
N TYR A 75 -11.62 1.39 -10.71
CA TYR A 75 -10.80 1.76 -11.85
C TYR A 75 -10.09 0.57 -12.45
N LYS A 76 -9.83 0.62 -13.75
CA LYS A 76 -9.01 -0.34 -14.51
C LYS A 76 -7.73 0.34 -14.99
N LEU A 77 -6.64 -0.43 -15.04
CA LEU A 77 -5.39 0.03 -15.61
C LEU A 77 -5.52 0.15 -17.12
N LYS A 78 -5.40 1.38 -17.65
CA LYS A 78 -5.48 1.68 -19.06
C LYS A 78 -4.11 1.69 -19.72
N ASP A 79 -3.14 2.33 -19.07
CA ASP A 79 -1.79 2.50 -19.60
C ASP A 79 -0.78 2.53 -18.46
N TRP A 80 0.41 2.03 -18.70
CA TRP A 80 1.53 2.08 -17.77
C TRP A 80 2.84 2.19 -18.54
N VAL A 81 3.42 3.37 -18.48
CA VAL A 81 4.76 3.65 -19.00
C VAL A 81 5.68 3.86 -17.82
N VAL A 82 6.65 2.96 -17.67
CA VAL A 82 7.59 2.96 -16.52
C VAL A 82 8.31 4.29 -16.44
N ASN A 83 8.37 4.88 -15.25
CA ASN A 83 8.96 6.18 -14.94
C ASN A 83 8.31 7.39 -15.64
N GLU A 84 7.18 7.21 -16.31
CA GLU A 84 6.49 8.30 -17.00
C GLU A 84 5.06 8.51 -16.45
N ARG A 85 4.21 7.48 -16.49
CA ARG A 85 2.82 7.58 -16.04
C ARG A 85 2.16 6.24 -15.79
N ILE A 86 1.14 6.26 -14.95
CA ILE A 86 0.14 5.20 -14.82
C ILE A 86 -1.22 5.85 -15.06
N VAL A 87 -1.98 5.36 -16.02
CA VAL A 87 -3.32 5.86 -16.34
C VAL A 87 -4.37 4.84 -15.96
N LEU A 88 -5.27 5.25 -15.11
CA LEU A 88 -6.44 4.47 -14.71
C LEU A 88 -7.69 5.08 -15.34
N GLU A 89 -8.59 4.24 -15.83
CA GLU A 89 -9.91 4.65 -16.29
C GLU A 89 -11.02 4.04 -15.44
N ARG A 90 -12.13 4.74 -15.34
CA ARG A 90 -13.31 4.29 -14.60
C ARG A 90 -13.79 2.92 -15.10
N ASN A 91 -13.99 2.00 -14.16
CA ASN A 91 -14.53 0.67 -14.42
C ASN A 91 -16.05 0.68 -14.35
N THR A 92 -16.71 0.71 -15.51
CA THR A 92 -18.19 0.72 -15.59
C THR A 92 -18.84 -0.55 -15.05
N ASN A 93 -18.06 -1.65 -14.90
CA ASN A 93 -18.53 -2.91 -14.34
C ASN A 93 -18.33 -2.99 -12.81
N TYR A 94 -17.78 -1.95 -12.18
CA TYR A 94 -17.64 -1.89 -10.73
C TYR A 94 -19.01 -1.87 -10.06
N TRP A 95 -19.19 -2.66 -9.00
CA TRP A 95 -20.50 -2.83 -8.33
C TRP A 95 -21.09 -1.51 -7.84
N ASP A 96 -20.29 -0.53 -7.42
CA ASP A 96 -20.73 0.79 -6.97
C ASP A 96 -20.33 1.91 -7.95
N ASN A 97 -20.30 1.59 -9.25
CA ASN A 97 -19.90 2.54 -10.29
C ASN A 97 -20.76 3.82 -10.30
N ALA A 98 -21.99 3.77 -9.82
CA ALA A 98 -22.87 4.96 -9.74
C ALA A 98 -22.27 6.08 -8.87
N LYS A 99 -21.45 5.73 -7.87
CA LYS A 99 -20.76 6.69 -7.00
C LYS A 99 -19.37 7.09 -7.51
N THR A 100 -18.85 6.46 -8.56
CA THR A 100 -17.55 6.80 -9.12
C THR A 100 -17.68 8.01 -10.03
N VAL A 101 -17.23 9.17 -9.58
CA VAL A 101 -17.40 10.46 -10.28
C VAL A 101 -16.26 10.74 -11.25
N ILE A 102 -15.01 10.44 -10.85
CA ILE A 102 -13.82 10.71 -11.66
C ILE A 102 -13.70 9.65 -12.76
N ASN A 103 -13.55 10.09 -14.00
CA ASN A 103 -13.49 9.17 -15.15
C ASN A 103 -12.08 8.63 -15.42
N GLN A 104 -11.06 9.42 -15.14
CA GLN A 104 -9.66 9.04 -15.34
C GLN A 104 -8.78 9.59 -14.23
N VAL A 105 -7.82 8.79 -13.78
CA VAL A 105 -6.76 9.18 -12.85
C VAL A 105 -5.42 8.91 -13.51
N THR A 106 -4.55 9.92 -13.52
CA THR A 106 -3.18 9.77 -14.05
C THR A 106 -2.18 9.99 -12.91
N TYR A 107 -1.40 8.97 -12.61
CA TYR A 107 -0.27 9.09 -11.68
C TYR A 107 1.00 9.42 -12.45
N LEU A 108 1.69 10.46 -12.01
CA LEU A 108 3.01 10.86 -12.51
C LEU A 108 4.07 10.50 -11.46
N PRO A 109 5.03 9.60 -11.76
CA PRO A 109 6.07 9.22 -10.82
C PRO A 109 7.10 10.35 -10.69
N ILE A 110 6.87 11.24 -9.75
CA ILE A 110 7.73 12.38 -9.43
C ILE A 110 8.57 12.01 -8.21
N SER A 111 9.88 11.99 -8.34
CA SER A 111 10.80 11.58 -7.26
C SER A 111 11.17 12.71 -6.29
N SER A 112 10.93 13.97 -6.66
CA SER A 112 11.24 15.14 -5.84
C SER A 112 9.96 15.75 -5.27
N GLU A 113 9.85 15.78 -3.95
CA GLU A 113 8.71 16.38 -3.23
C GLU A 113 8.55 17.87 -3.55
N VAL A 114 9.66 18.61 -3.70
CA VAL A 114 9.64 20.03 -4.09
C VAL A 114 9.11 20.20 -5.52
N THR A 115 9.50 19.31 -6.44
CA THR A 115 8.98 19.33 -7.81
C THR A 115 7.48 19.05 -7.82
N ASP A 116 7.01 18.12 -7.00
CA ASP A 116 5.61 17.77 -6.85
C ASP A 116 4.77 19.00 -6.43
N VAL A 117 5.21 19.70 -5.39
CA VAL A 117 4.57 20.95 -4.94
C VAL A 117 4.58 22.03 -6.03
N ASN A 118 5.68 22.17 -6.79
CA ASN A 118 5.77 23.17 -7.85
C ASN A 118 4.82 22.88 -9.01
N ARG A 119 4.65 21.59 -9.38
CA ARG A 119 3.67 21.16 -10.40
C ARG A 119 2.23 21.38 -9.95
N TYR A 120 1.94 21.15 -8.67
CA TYR A 120 0.65 21.49 -8.10
C TYR A 120 0.37 22.99 -8.21
N ARG A 121 1.31 23.84 -7.80
CA ARG A 121 1.18 25.30 -7.85
C ARG A 121 1.06 25.86 -9.27
N SER A 122 1.62 25.18 -10.26
CA SER A 122 1.47 25.54 -11.69
C SER A 122 0.15 25.04 -12.32
N GLY A 123 -0.64 24.26 -11.59
CA GLY A 123 -1.87 23.66 -12.10
C GLY A 123 -1.64 22.47 -13.03
N GLU A 124 -0.44 21.89 -13.03
CA GLU A 124 -0.13 20.70 -13.85
C GLU A 124 -0.69 19.41 -13.24
N ILE A 125 -0.78 19.36 -11.91
CA ILE A 125 -1.38 18.25 -11.17
C ILE A 125 -2.44 18.76 -10.19
N ASP A 126 -3.44 17.94 -9.92
CA ASP A 126 -4.56 18.27 -9.04
C ASP A 126 -4.25 17.97 -7.57
N MET A 127 -3.33 17.05 -7.30
CA MET A 127 -2.98 16.60 -5.95
C MET A 127 -1.56 16.06 -5.92
N THR A 128 -0.81 16.37 -4.86
CA THR A 128 0.46 15.70 -4.57
C THR A 128 0.17 14.33 -3.95
N TYR A 129 0.92 13.30 -4.31
CA TYR A 129 0.79 11.94 -3.77
C TYR A 129 1.92 11.60 -2.79
N ASN A 130 3.06 12.22 -2.95
CA ASN A 130 4.24 12.04 -2.10
C ASN A 130 4.12 12.80 -0.77
N ASN A 131 5.08 12.58 0.11
CA ASN A 131 5.22 13.37 1.33
C ASN A 131 5.43 14.84 0.97
N MET A 132 4.95 15.73 1.85
CA MET A 132 5.21 17.14 1.70
C MET A 132 6.61 17.48 2.22
N PRO A 133 7.40 18.31 1.51
CA PRO A 133 8.69 18.75 1.99
C PRO A 133 8.54 19.49 3.32
N ILE A 134 9.25 19.07 4.36
CA ILE A 134 9.15 19.64 5.71
C ILE A 134 9.45 21.15 5.69
N GLU A 135 10.44 21.57 4.91
CA GLU A 135 10.85 22.97 4.78
C GLU A 135 9.75 23.86 4.20
N LEU A 136 8.88 23.29 3.37
CA LEU A 136 7.78 24.03 2.74
C LEU A 136 6.47 23.93 3.53
N PHE A 137 6.33 22.97 4.41
CA PHE A 137 5.07 22.65 5.08
C PHE A 137 4.47 23.87 5.81
N GLN A 138 5.25 24.53 6.66
CA GLN A 138 4.77 25.68 7.41
C GLN A 138 4.40 26.89 6.52
N LYS A 139 5.12 27.04 5.41
CA LYS A 139 4.84 28.08 4.41
C LYS A 139 3.53 27.78 3.69
N LEU A 140 3.36 26.57 3.16
CA LEU A 140 2.16 26.14 2.44
C LEU A 140 0.92 26.19 3.33
N LYS A 141 1.04 25.77 4.59
CA LYS A 141 -0.06 25.85 5.57
C LYS A 141 -0.53 27.29 5.82
N LYS A 142 0.35 28.29 5.64
CA LYS A 142 -0.02 29.73 5.74
C LYS A 142 -0.55 30.29 4.43
N GLU A 143 0.03 29.91 3.29
CA GLU A 143 -0.31 30.45 1.98
C GLU A 143 -1.61 29.85 1.41
N ILE A 144 -1.80 28.54 1.57
CA ILE A 144 -2.92 27.77 1.01
C ILE A 144 -3.55 26.82 2.06
N PRO A 145 -3.99 27.34 3.22
CA PRO A 145 -4.42 26.51 4.36
C PRO A 145 -5.57 25.54 4.03
N ASN A 146 -6.43 25.89 3.09
CA ASN A 146 -7.57 25.05 2.69
C ASN A 146 -7.19 23.92 1.72
N GLU A 147 -5.97 23.91 1.21
CA GLU A 147 -5.46 22.93 0.27
C GLU A 147 -4.43 22.00 0.92
N VAL A 148 -3.97 22.33 2.13
CA VAL A 148 -3.04 21.50 2.91
C VAL A 148 -3.84 20.64 3.89
N HIS A 149 -3.99 19.35 3.58
CA HIS A 149 -4.68 18.39 4.41
C HIS A 149 -3.69 17.62 5.28
N VAL A 150 -3.98 17.54 6.58
CA VAL A 150 -3.19 16.78 7.56
C VAL A 150 -4.13 15.86 8.31
N ASP A 151 -4.07 14.59 7.97
CA ASP A 151 -4.96 13.58 8.52
C ASP A 151 -4.19 12.54 9.33
N PRO A 152 -4.80 11.93 10.36
CA PRO A 152 -4.20 10.82 11.09
C PRO A 152 -3.91 9.65 10.15
N TYR A 153 -2.70 9.11 10.23
CA TYR A 153 -2.28 7.95 9.44
C TYR A 153 -1.94 6.77 10.35
N LEU A 154 -2.60 5.65 10.13
CA LEU A 154 -2.37 4.41 10.91
C LEU A 154 -1.05 3.76 10.46
N CYS A 155 0.05 4.34 10.90
CA CYS A 155 1.39 3.90 10.57
C CYS A 155 2.32 4.01 11.78
N THR A 156 3.31 3.14 11.84
CA THR A 156 4.42 3.24 12.80
C THR A 156 5.71 3.44 12.04
N TYR A 157 6.39 4.56 12.30
CA TYR A 157 7.73 4.80 11.77
C TYR A 157 8.77 4.21 12.71
N TYR A 158 9.70 3.41 12.19
CA TYR A 158 10.74 2.75 12.99
C TYR A 158 12.01 2.51 12.17
N TYR A 159 13.11 2.34 12.88
CA TYR A 159 14.36 1.86 12.30
C TYR A 159 14.46 0.35 12.48
N GLU A 160 14.62 -0.38 11.38
CA GLU A 160 14.94 -1.80 11.43
C GLU A 160 16.41 -1.99 11.74
N ILE A 161 16.71 -2.74 12.80
CA ILE A 161 18.06 -3.02 13.24
C ILE A 161 18.34 -4.51 13.07
N ASN A 162 19.36 -4.85 12.29
CA ASN A 162 19.80 -6.24 12.15
C ASN A 162 20.49 -6.72 13.41
N ASN A 163 19.74 -7.40 14.28
CA ASN A 163 20.21 -7.90 15.57
C ASN A 163 21.29 -8.99 15.48
N GLN A 164 21.56 -9.53 14.31
CA GLN A 164 22.57 -10.57 14.09
C GLN A 164 23.91 -9.99 13.64
N LYS A 165 23.97 -8.71 13.26
CA LYS A 165 25.20 -8.05 12.83
C LYS A 165 25.80 -7.14 13.90
N ALA A 166 27.11 -7.22 14.10
CA ALA A 166 27.86 -6.27 14.92
C ALA A 166 27.76 -4.85 14.33
N PRO A 167 27.69 -3.79 15.16
CA PRO A 167 27.65 -3.81 16.62
C PRO A 167 26.25 -4.04 17.21
N PHE A 168 25.22 -4.22 16.37
CA PHE A 168 23.82 -4.25 16.76
C PHE A 168 23.37 -5.58 17.39
N ASN A 169 24.18 -6.60 17.36
CA ASN A 169 23.97 -7.83 18.11
C ASN A 169 24.10 -7.63 19.64
N ASP A 170 24.73 -6.54 20.09
CA ASP A 170 24.78 -6.14 21.50
C ASP A 170 23.54 -5.29 21.86
N VAL A 171 22.77 -5.76 22.86
CA VAL A 171 21.59 -5.04 23.34
C VAL A 171 21.91 -3.65 23.89
N ARG A 172 23.10 -3.46 24.47
CA ARG A 172 23.55 -2.16 25.02
C ARG A 172 23.66 -1.11 23.93
N VAL A 173 24.16 -1.48 22.73
CA VAL A 173 24.25 -0.60 21.58
C VAL A 173 22.84 -0.19 21.10
N ARG A 174 21.94 -1.12 20.98
CA ARG A 174 20.54 -0.82 20.60
C ARG A 174 19.84 0.09 21.62
N THR A 175 20.10 -0.15 22.91
CA THR A 175 19.57 0.68 23.99
C THR A 175 20.15 2.10 23.95
N ALA A 176 21.46 2.24 23.69
CA ALA A 176 22.10 3.54 23.53
C ALA A 176 21.49 4.34 22.37
N LEU A 177 21.26 3.72 21.21
CA LEU A 177 20.57 4.35 20.09
C LEU A 177 19.15 4.81 20.46
N LYS A 178 18.39 3.96 21.17
CA LYS A 178 17.06 4.31 21.64
C LYS A 178 17.06 5.55 22.55
N LEU A 179 18.06 5.65 23.44
CA LEU A 179 18.18 6.75 24.40
C LEU A 179 18.76 8.02 23.79
N ALA A 180 19.46 7.92 22.66
CA ALA A 180 20.02 9.07 21.95
C ALA A 180 18.95 9.84 21.13
N LEU A 181 17.78 9.27 20.92
CA LEU A 181 16.69 9.90 20.18
C LEU A 181 15.83 10.73 21.14
N ASP A 182 15.82 12.03 20.91
CA ASP A 182 14.86 12.94 21.54
C ASP A 182 13.52 12.86 20.78
N ARG A 183 12.55 12.20 21.41
CA ARG A 183 11.25 11.99 20.79
C ARG A 183 10.38 13.23 20.80
N ASP A 184 10.61 14.15 21.72
CA ASP A 184 9.84 15.39 21.80
C ASP A 184 10.13 16.29 20.59
N ILE A 185 11.37 16.27 20.08
CA ILE A 185 11.72 16.97 18.83
C ILE A 185 11.01 16.36 17.61
N ILE A 186 10.72 15.05 17.63
CA ILE A 186 10.06 14.38 16.50
C ILE A 186 8.55 14.65 16.50
N VAL A 187 7.95 14.82 17.67
CA VAL A 187 6.49 14.93 17.84
C VAL A 187 6.01 16.39 17.82
N ASN A 188 6.86 17.35 18.19
CA ASN A 188 6.56 18.79 18.24
C ASN A 188 7.11 19.53 17.03
#